data_f5125bebdc29d495201323b18ebcc6f2
#
_entry.id   f5125bebdc29d495201323b18ebcc6f2
#
_cell.length_a   1.000
_cell.length_b   1.000
_cell.length_c   1.000
_cell.angle_alpha   90.00
_cell.angle_beta   90.00
_cell.angle_gamma   90.00
#
_symmetry.space_group_name_H-M   'P 1'
#
loop_
_entity.id
_entity.type
_entity.pdbx_description
1 polymer ?
#
loop_
_entity_poly.entity_id
_entity_poly.type
_entity_poly.pdbx_seq_one_letter_code
_entity_poly.pdbx_strand_id
1 'polypeptide(L)'
;MLKVNGIDVFYGDLQVLWDVSFHVEEKEILVLVGANGAGKSTTIRTISSLITPQKGSIEFNGMRLDQTLPHKVIEQGIVHVPEGRRLFPEMSVAENLIMGTLYGNAKAKRFETMEKVYELFPRLRERKKQMAGTLSGGEQQMLAVGRGLM
;
A
#
# COMPACT_ATOMS: atom_id res chain seq x y z
N MET A 1 -2.46 -14.76 3.45
CA MET A 1 -3.46 -14.96 2.41
C MET A 1 -4.61 -13.99 2.56
N LEU A 2 -5.01 -13.31 1.48
CA LEU A 2 -6.09 -12.32 1.45
C LEU A 2 -7.35 -12.95 0.82
N LYS A 3 -8.53 -12.74 1.44
CA LYS A 3 -9.83 -13.14 0.88
C LYS A 3 -10.74 -11.92 0.86
N VAL A 4 -11.37 -11.66 -0.27
CA VAL A 4 -12.41 -10.66 -0.47
C VAL A 4 -13.67 -11.41 -0.88
N ASN A 5 -14.75 -11.29 -0.10
CA ASN A 5 -15.95 -12.08 -0.27
C ASN A 5 -17.18 -11.15 -0.42
N GLY A 6 -17.72 -11.05 -1.63
CA GLY A 6 -18.99 -10.43 -1.94
C GLY A 6 -19.11 -8.98 -1.48
N ILE A 7 -18.06 -8.16 -1.65
CA ILE A 7 -18.09 -6.79 -1.14
C ILE A 7 -18.93 -5.86 -2.03
N ASP A 8 -19.88 -5.17 -1.39
CA ASP A 8 -20.58 -4.00 -1.94
C ASP A 8 -20.00 -2.73 -1.30
N VAL A 9 -19.58 -1.77 -2.10
CA VAL A 9 -18.98 -0.52 -1.62
C VAL A 9 -19.67 0.70 -2.19
N PHE A 10 -19.90 1.69 -1.34
CA PHE A 10 -20.62 2.92 -1.67
C PHE A 10 -19.81 4.15 -1.29
N TYR A 11 -20.02 5.24 -2.03
CA TYR A 11 -19.67 6.61 -1.65
C TYR A 11 -20.97 7.41 -1.46
N GLY A 12 -21.39 7.60 -0.22
CA GLY A 12 -22.74 8.07 0.09
C GLY A 12 -23.77 7.07 -0.47
N ASP A 13 -24.68 7.55 -1.33
CA ASP A 13 -25.70 6.70 -1.96
C ASP A 13 -25.25 6.05 -3.28
N LEU A 14 -24.06 6.40 -3.77
CA LEU A 14 -23.55 5.86 -5.04
C LEU A 14 -22.80 4.54 -4.80
N GLN A 15 -23.36 3.44 -5.29
CA GLN A 15 -22.67 2.15 -5.30
C GLN A 15 -21.56 2.15 -6.37
N VAL A 16 -20.38 1.65 -6.02
CA VAL A 16 -19.18 1.62 -6.88
C VAL A 16 -18.65 0.21 -7.08
N LEU A 17 -18.83 -0.67 -6.09
CA LEU A 17 -18.51 -2.10 -6.22
C LEU A 17 -19.74 -2.93 -5.94
N TRP A 18 -19.96 -3.97 -6.75
CA TRP A 18 -21.06 -4.91 -6.67
C TRP A 18 -20.53 -6.33 -6.56
N ASP A 19 -20.78 -6.99 -5.44
CA ASP A 19 -20.48 -8.41 -5.19
C ASP A 19 -19.06 -8.85 -5.61
N VAL A 20 -18.07 -8.01 -5.31
CA VAL A 20 -16.67 -8.27 -5.71
C VAL A 20 -16.07 -9.34 -4.82
N SER A 21 -15.63 -10.44 -5.43
CA SER A 21 -15.00 -11.58 -4.75
C SER A 21 -13.73 -12.01 -5.45
N PHE A 22 -12.65 -12.21 -4.68
CA PHE A 22 -11.40 -12.82 -5.12
C PHE A 22 -10.55 -13.22 -3.91
N HIS A 23 -9.49 -13.98 -4.15
CA HIS A 23 -8.48 -14.30 -3.15
C HIS A 23 -7.08 -14.13 -3.71
N VAL A 24 -6.11 -13.94 -2.83
CA VAL A 24 -4.68 -13.86 -3.15
C VAL A 24 -3.96 -14.80 -2.19
N GLU A 25 -3.24 -15.76 -2.75
CA GLU A 25 -2.44 -16.71 -1.98
C GLU A 25 -1.07 -16.13 -1.60
N GLU A 26 -0.33 -16.86 -0.78
CA GLU A 26 1.04 -16.49 -0.44
C GLU A 26 1.94 -16.53 -1.68
N LYS A 27 2.75 -15.49 -1.87
CA LYS A 27 3.66 -15.31 -3.03
C LYS A 27 2.96 -15.14 -4.38
N GLU A 28 1.66 -14.91 -4.39
CA GLU A 28 0.89 -14.64 -5.59
C GLU A 28 0.90 -13.15 -5.94
N ILE A 29 0.85 -12.83 -7.23
CA ILE A 29 0.63 -11.50 -7.77
C ILE A 29 -0.73 -11.49 -8.45
N LEU A 30 -1.67 -10.72 -7.89
CA LEU A 30 -2.98 -10.48 -8.48
C LEU A 30 -2.99 -9.14 -9.20
N VAL A 31 -3.51 -9.10 -10.43
CA VAL A 31 -3.65 -7.88 -11.22
C VAL A 31 -5.13 -7.54 -11.40
N LEU A 32 -5.54 -6.34 -10.98
CA LEU A 32 -6.87 -5.79 -11.25
C LEU A 32 -6.83 -4.97 -12.56
N VAL A 33 -7.57 -5.43 -13.56
CA VAL A 33 -7.66 -4.79 -14.89
C VAL A 33 -9.06 -4.23 -15.10
N GLY A 34 -9.15 -3.08 -15.75
CA GLY A 34 -10.43 -2.44 -16.07
C GLY A 34 -10.26 -0.97 -16.49
N ALA A 35 -11.30 -0.39 -17.08
CA ALA A 35 -11.35 1.02 -17.46
C ALA A 35 -11.19 1.97 -16.25
N ASN A 36 -10.97 3.25 -16.52
CA ASN A 36 -11.02 4.27 -15.47
C ASN A 36 -12.46 4.34 -14.91
N GLY A 37 -12.58 4.40 -13.59
CA GLY A 37 -13.89 4.33 -12.92
C GLY A 37 -14.41 2.91 -12.63
N ALA A 38 -13.74 1.84 -13.09
CA ALA A 38 -14.18 0.45 -12.86
C ALA A 38 -14.01 -0.05 -11.40
N GLY A 39 -13.70 0.81 -10.45
CA GLY A 39 -13.62 0.43 -9.04
C GLY A 39 -12.27 -0.09 -8.54
N LYS A 40 -11.23 -0.19 -9.39
CA LYS A 40 -9.89 -0.72 -9.01
C LYS A 40 -9.30 -0.03 -7.76
N SER A 41 -9.21 1.30 -7.78
CA SER A 41 -8.70 2.07 -6.65
C SER A 41 -9.61 1.98 -5.42
N THR A 42 -10.93 1.87 -5.63
CA THR A 42 -11.90 1.66 -4.55
C THR A 42 -11.66 0.30 -3.89
N THR A 43 -11.45 -0.77 -4.66
CA THR A 43 -11.14 -2.10 -4.14
C THR A 43 -9.88 -2.08 -3.25
N ILE A 44 -8.78 -1.47 -3.74
CA ILE A 44 -7.53 -1.34 -2.96
C ILE A 44 -7.73 -0.51 -1.68
N ARG A 45 -8.49 0.59 -1.75
CA ARG A 45 -8.82 1.41 -0.57
C ARG A 45 -9.66 0.63 0.44
N THR A 46 -10.58 -0.23 -0.03
CA THR A 46 -11.41 -1.06 0.85
C THR A 46 -10.56 -2.13 1.54
N ILE A 47 -9.62 -2.78 0.84
CA ILE A 47 -8.65 -3.71 1.44
C ILE A 47 -7.80 -3.03 2.51
N SER A 48 -7.43 -1.76 2.29
CA SER A 48 -6.65 -0.96 3.25
C SER A 48 -7.51 -0.37 4.39
N SER A 49 -8.78 -0.77 4.51
CA SER A 49 -9.78 -0.26 5.47
C SER A 49 -9.97 1.26 5.45
N LEU A 50 -9.60 1.92 4.35
CA LEU A 50 -9.88 3.36 4.13
C LEU A 50 -11.35 3.60 3.75
N ILE A 51 -12.02 2.54 3.29
CA ILE A 51 -13.45 2.52 2.99
C ILE A 51 -13.98 1.21 3.57
N THR A 52 -15.09 1.29 4.29
CA THR A 52 -15.76 0.11 4.84
C THR A 52 -16.80 -0.39 3.84
N PRO A 53 -16.81 -1.67 3.46
CA PRO A 53 -17.86 -2.23 2.61
C PRO A 53 -19.18 -2.27 3.37
N GLN A 54 -20.31 -2.05 2.68
CA GLN A 54 -21.65 -2.19 3.28
C GLN A 54 -22.09 -3.65 3.38
N LYS A 55 -21.61 -4.50 2.47
CA LYS A 55 -21.81 -5.95 2.50
C LYS A 55 -20.52 -6.69 2.22
N GLY A 56 -20.52 -7.97 2.52
CA GLY A 56 -19.39 -8.85 2.33
C GLY A 56 -18.35 -8.76 3.44
N SER A 57 -17.17 -9.27 3.17
CA SER A 57 -16.06 -9.31 4.14
C SER A 57 -14.71 -9.28 3.47
N ILE A 58 -13.71 -8.80 4.20
CA ILE A 58 -12.31 -8.84 3.78
C ILE A 58 -11.52 -9.46 4.93
N GLU A 59 -10.80 -10.54 4.62
CA GLU A 59 -9.98 -11.27 5.59
C GLU A 59 -8.53 -11.36 5.14
N PHE A 60 -7.62 -11.15 6.06
CA PHE A 60 -6.19 -11.36 5.86
C PHE A 60 -5.63 -12.20 7.00
N ASN A 61 -5.10 -13.38 6.68
CA ASN A 61 -4.57 -14.33 7.66
C ASN A 61 -5.53 -14.60 8.84
N GLY A 62 -6.84 -14.69 8.56
CA GLY A 62 -7.88 -14.93 9.57
C GLY A 62 -8.38 -13.68 10.30
N MET A 63 -7.80 -12.51 10.05
CA MET A 63 -8.26 -11.24 10.62
C MET A 63 -9.22 -10.51 9.66
N ARG A 64 -10.33 -9.99 10.19
CA ARG A 64 -11.32 -9.18 9.47
C ARG A 64 -10.82 -7.76 9.30
N LEU A 65 -10.38 -7.42 8.07
CA LEU A 65 -9.89 -6.06 7.75
C LEU A 65 -11.02 -5.03 7.72
N ASP A 66 -12.19 -5.41 7.24
CA ASP A 66 -13.39 -4.54 7.17
C ASP A 66 -13.89 -4.07 8.54
N GLN A 67 -13.41 -4.71 9.63
CA GLN A 67 -13.67 -4.32 11.03
C GLN A 67 -12.44 -3.73 11.73
N THR A 68 -11.35 -3.52 10.99
CA THR A 68 -10.07 -3.07 11.54
C THR A 68 -9.82 -1.62 11.15
N LEU A 69 -9.28 -0.82 12.07
CA LEU A 69 -8.92 0.58 11.80
C LEU A 69 -7.73 0.65 10.81
N PRO A 70 -7.71 1.62 9.87
CA PRO A 70 -6.68 1.70 8.83
C PRO A 70 -5.24 1.65 9.34
N HIS A 71 -4.93 2.31 10.45
CA HIS A 71 -3.58 2.30 11.02
C HIS A 71 -3.17 0.94 11.58
N LYS A 72 -4.12 0.07 11.96
CA LYS A 72 -3.84 -1.29 12.42
C LYS A 72 -3.67 -2.29 11.28
N VAL A 73 -4.19 -1.98 10.09
CA VAL A 73 -3.99 -2.81 8.88
C VAL A 73 -2.51 -2.86 8.50
N ILE A 74 -1.78 -1.75 8.67
CA ILE A 74 -0.34 -1.67 8.42
C ILE A 74 0.44 -2.59 9.37
N GLU A 75 0.01 -2.72 10.63
CA GLU A 75 0.64 -3.61 11.61
C GLU A 75 0.53 -5.09 11.22
N GLN A 76 -0.42 -5.43 10.34
CA GLN A 76 -0.58 -6.77 9.79
C GLN A 76 0.29 -7.04 8.55
N GLY A 77 1.08 -6.06 8.12
CA GLY A 77 1.94 -6.16 6.94
C GLY A 77 1.25 -5.81 5.62
N ILE A 78 0.06 -5.21 5.65
CA ILE A 78 -0.61 -4.72 4.46
C ILE A 78 -0.23 -3.27 4.23
N VAL A 79 0.43 -2.99 3.11
CA VAL A 79 0.84 -1.65 2.73
C VAL A 79 0.17 -1.22 1.43
N HIS A 80 -0.42 -0.04 1.45
CA HIS A 80 -1.01 0.60 0.29
C HIS A 80 -0.08 1.68 -0.27
N VAL A 81 0.43 1.46 -1.48
CA VAL A 81 1.15 2.49 -2.24
C VAL A 81 0.14 3.23 -3.12
N PRO A 82 -0.24 4.49 -2.79
CA PRO A 82 -1.31 5.20 -3.48
C PRO A 82 -0.88 5.67 -4.86
N GLU A 83 -1.87 5.95 -5.72
CA GLU A 83 -1.66 6.69 -6.96
C GLU A 83 -1.03 8.06 -6.67
N GLY A 84 -0.18 8.53 -7.60
CA GLY A 84 0.54 9.80 -7.44
C GLY A 84 1.69 9.73 -6.44
N ARG A 85 2.13 8.53 -6.04
CA ARG A 85 3.33 8.23 -5.23
C ARG A 85 3.31 8.81 -3.81
N ARG A 86 2.73 10.00 -3.60
CA ARG A 86 2.58 10.69 -2.30
C ARG A 86 3.89 10.74 -1.50
N LEU A 87 4.97 11.09 -2.17
CA LEU A 87 6.27 11.35 -1.53
C LEU A 87 6.27 12.69 -0.81
N PHE A 88 7.24 12.85 0.08
CA PHE A 88 7.58 14.14 0.69
C PHE A 88 8.67 14.79 -0.19
N PRO A 89 8.33 15.76 -1.07
CA PRO A 89 9.24 16.25 -2.11
C PRO A 89 10.47 16.97 -1.53
N GLU A 90 10.30 17.66 -0.40
CA GLU A 90 11.34 18.41 0.31
C GLU A 90 12.21 17.54 1.22
N MET A 91 11.92 16.26 1.33
CA MET A 91 12.74 15.30 2.05
C MET A 91 13.63 14.51 1.09
N SER A 92 14.80 14.13 1.56
CA SER A 92 15.69 13.24 0.80
C SER A 92 15.09 11.84 0.59
N VAL A 93 15.69 11.06 -0.31
CA VAL A 93 15.35 9.64 -0.51
C VAL A 93 15.43 8.87 0.81
N ALA A 94 16.53 9.02 1.56
CA ALA A 94 16.70 8.32 2.84
C ALA A 94 15.64 8.71 3.87
N GLU A 95 15.31 9.99 4.00
CA GLU A 95 14.27 10.46 4.91
C GLU A 95 12.87 9.94 4.50
N ASN A 96 12.55 9.94 3.20
CA ASN A 96 11.30 9.35 2.72
C ASN A 96 11.20 7.86 3.07
N LEU A 97 12.29 7.09 2.96
CA LEU A 97 12.31 5.68 3.38
C LEU A 97 12.07 5.56 4.89
N ILE A 98 12.75 6.35 5.71
CA ILE A 98 12.58 6.35 7.17
C ILE A 98 11.13 6.62 7.59
N MET A 99 10.38 7.44 6.85
CA MET A 99 8.95 7.69 7.11
C MET A 99 8.10 6.41 7.02
N GLY A 100 8.54 5.38 6.28
CA GLY A 100 7.89 4.07 6.24
C GLY A 100 7.98 3.29 7.55
N THR A 101 8.92 3.65 8.44
CA THR A 101 9.21 2.91 9.68
C THR A 101 8.53 3.47 10.94
N LEU A 102 7.52 4.33 10.79
CA LEU A 102 6.89 5.01 11.93
C LEU A 102 5.94 4.11 12.73
N TYR A 103 5.54 2.96 12.20
CA TYR A 103 4.55 2.08 12.82
C TYR A 103 5.15 0.73 13.23
N GLY A 104 4.61 0.16 14.30
CA GLY A 104 4.94 -1.17 14.77
C GLY A 104 6.42 -1.37 15.10
N ASN A 105 6.92 -2.56 14.81
CA ASN A 105 8.32 -2.95 15.04
C ASN A 105 9.30 -2.51 13.94
N ALA A 106 8.82 -1.84 12.88
CA ALA A 106 9.63 -1.42 11.73
C ALA A 106 10.79 -0.51 12.15
N LYS A 107 10.58 0.37 13.16
CA LYS A 107 11.62 1.26 13.68
C LYS A 107 12.87 0.52 14.18
N ALA A 108 12.71 -0.63 14.80
CA ALA A 108 13.83 -1.42 15.34
C ALA A 108 14.72 -2.01 14.24
N LYS A 109 14.12 -2.38 13.09
CA LYS A 109 14.79 -3.02 11.95
C LYS A 109 15.06 -2.06 10.79
N ARG A 110 14.83 -0.74 10.97
CA ARG A 110 14.83 0.23 9.86
C ARG A 110 16.11 0.22 9.01
N PHE A 111 17.28 0.08 9.63
CA PHE A 111 18.55 0.09 8.89
C PHE A 111 18.75 -1.21 8.07
N GLU A 112 18.41 -2.36 8.65
CA GLU A 112 18.45 -3.65 7.95
C GLU A 112 17.49 -3.63 6.75
N THR A 113 16.25 -3.17 6.97
CA THR A 113 15.22 -3.11 5.92
C THR A 113 15.62 -2.09 4.85
N MET A 114 16.21 -0.95 5.23
CA MET A 114 16.71 0.06 4.29
C MET A 114 17.79 -0.52 3.37
N GLU A 115 18.71 -1.34 3.89
CA GLU A 115 19.72 -2.01 3.07
C GLU A 115 19.08 -2.96 2.05
N LYS A 116 18.07 -3.75 2.45
CA LYS A 116 17.30 -4.61 1.53
C LYS A 116 16.57 -3.79 0.44
N VAL A 117 16.01 -2.63 0.80
CA VAL A 117 15.39 -1.72 -0.18
C VAL A 117 16.44 -1.18 -1.16
N TYR A 118 17.63 -0.84 -0.69
CA TYR A 118 18.72 -0.40 -1.56
C TYR A 118 19.30 -1.51 -2.44
N GLU A 119 19.27 -2.77 -2.00
CA GLU A 119 19.60 -3.92 -2.83
C GLU A 119 18.57 -4.11 -3.95
N LEU A 120 17.29 -3.97 -3.63
CA LEU A 120 16.19 -4.07 -4.60
C LEU A 120 16.18 -2.88 -5.58
N PHE A 121 16.51 -1.68 -5.08
CA PHE A 121 16.52 -0.44 -5.86
C PHE A 121 17.87 0.29 -5.73
N PRO A 122 18.96 -0.17 -6.42
CA PRO A 122 20.29 0.43 -6.29
C PRO A 122 20.35 1.93 -6.59
N ARG A 123 19.49 2.41 -7.50
CA ARG A 123 19.37 3.84 -7.81
C ARG A 123 18.99 4.71 -6.63
N LEU A 124 18.20 4.19 -5.70
CA LEU A 124 17.85 4.92 -4.48
C LEU A 124 19.07 5.05 -3.54
N ARG A 125 19.96 4.05 -3.51
CA ARG A 125 21.22 4.11 -2.74
C ARG A 125 22.15 5.21 -3.27
N GLU A 126 22.33 5.26 -4.60
CA GLU A 126 23.16 6.27 -5.27
C GLU A 126 22.68 7.69 -4.97
N ARG A 127 21.36 7.86 -4.82
CA ARG A 127 20.67 9.15 -4.66
C ARG A 127 20.15 9.39 -3.23
N LYS A 128 20.64 8.67 -2.24
CA LYS A 128 20.09 8.67 -0.87
C LYS A 128 19.98 10.06 -0.22
N LYS A 129 20.83 11.02 -0.63
CA LYS A 129 20.82 12.40 -0.15
C LYS A 129 20.03 13.37 -1.06
N GLN A 130 19.58 12.91 -2.24
CA GLN A 130 18.86 13.73 -3.19
C GLN A 130 17.43 13.97 -2.73
N MET A 131 16.88 15.17 -2.94
CA MET A 131 15.49 15.51 -2.64
C MET A 131 14.53 14.69 -3.53
N ALA A 132 13.50 14.11 -2.94
CA ALA A 132 12.57 13.24 -3.65
C ALA A 132 11.83 13.96 -4.79
N GLY A 133 11.56 15.25 -4.64
CA GLY A 133 10.92 16.06 -5.69
C GLY A 133 11.74 16.20 -6.96
N THR A 134 13.07 16.01 -6.90
CA THR A 134 14.00 16.16 -8.05
C THR A 134 14.29 14.83 -8.77
N LEU A 135 13.75 13.72 -8.29
CA LEU A 135 13.89 12.42 -8.89
C LEU A 135 13.06 12.31 -10.18
N SER A 136 13.50 11.46 -11.11
CA SER A 136 12.68 11.08 -12.26
C SER A 136 11.40 10.34 -11.81
N GLY A 137 10.38 10.30 -12.69
CA GLY A 137 9.12 9.63 -12.38
C GLY A 137 9.27 8.16 -12.00
N GLY A 138 10.19 7.43 -12.63
CA GLY A 138 10.50 6.04 -12.30
C GLY A 138 11.18 5.91 -10.93
N GLU A 139 12.14 6.77 -10.62
CA GLU A 139 12.84 6.77 -9.32
C GLU A 139 11.88 7.15 -8.18
N GLN A 140 10.96 8.09 -8.42
CA GLN A 140 9.91 8.41 -7.47
C GLN A 140 8.99 7.22 -7.19
N GLN A 141 8.69 6.41 -8.23
CA GLN A 141 7.88 5.20 -8.05
C GLN A 141 8.64 4.13 -7.26
N MET A 142 9.94 3.92 -7.54
CA MET A 142 10.80 3.04 -6.74
C MET A 142 10.84 3.49 -5.27
N LEU A 143 10.94 4.80 -5.03
CA LEU A 143 10.94 5.36 -3.68
C LEU A 143 9.60 5.16 -2.95
N ALA A 144 8.48 5.33 -3.65
CA ALA A 144 7.16 5.09 -3.08
C ALA A 144 6.96 3.61 -2.67
N VAL A 145 7.38 2.68 -3.54
CA VAL A 145 7.37 1.23 -3.23
C VAL A 145 8.36 0.92 -2.11
N GLY A 146 9.59 1.43 -2.20
CA GLY A 146 10.62 1.25 -1.17
C GLY A 146 10.16 1.72 0.21
N ARG A 147 9.49 2.88 0.29
CA ARG A 147 8.89 3.37 1.55
C ARG A 147 7.82 2.42 2.10
N GLY A 148 7.06 1.77 1.23
CA GLY A 148 6.08 0.77 1.62
C GLY A 148 6.71 -0.52 2.15
N LEU A 149 7.92 -0.85 1.72
CA LEU A 149 8.66 -2.05 2.15
C LEU A 149 9.40 -1.85 3.49
N MET A 150 9.55 -0.58 3.95
CA MET A 150 10.22 -0.21 5.21
C MET A 150 9.40 -0.56 6.43
#